data_4d5aac16cecd8075222431dd891fbdf9
#
_entry.id   4d5aac16cecd8075222431dd891fbdf9
#
_cell.length_a   1.000
_cell.length_b   1.000
_cell.length_c   1.000
_cell.angle_alpha   90.00
_cell.angle_beta   90.00
_cell.angle_gamma   90.00
#
_symmetry.space_group_name_H-M   'P 1'
#
loop_
_entity.id
_entity.type
_entity.pdbx_description
1 polymer ?
#
loop_
_entity_poly.entity_id
_entity_poly.type
_entity_poly.pdbx_seq_one_letter_code
_entity_poly.pdbx_strand_id
1 'polypeptide(L)'
;MNTILSSEITPEPVYLSRRKFLIGAGAVAATALLSACGVPAPTPVPATASDTAGAASPAATEVAPQASQGTDELGDKLTPDDTVTHYNNYYEFSLDKEGPAKLAQGFKTSPWTVQVGGLVNKPQTFGMEELLKFQQEERIYRLRCVEAWSMVIPWTGFPLSRLLREVEPLSKAQYVRFETVLDPKQMPGQRDGYFGWPYVEGLRLDEAMHDLTILATGLYGKPLPPQDGAPVRLVVPWKYGFKGIKSIIRIDLVEEMPTSFWMAAAPNEYGFYANVNPDVSHPRWSQATERRIGELSRRKTLPFNGYAEQVANLYQGMDLRKFF
;
A
#
# COMPACT_ATOMS: atom_id res chain seq x y z
N MET A 1 22.66 21.74 29.72
CA MET A 1 22.36 20.38 29.17
C MET A 1 21.55 20.60 27.92
N ASN A 2 22.11 20.31 26.74
CA ASN A 2 21.35 20.39 25.49
C ASN A 2 20.40 19.19 25.44
N THR A 3 19.11 19.47 25.52
CA THR A 3 18.07 18.44 25.37
C THR A 3 18.00 18.08 23.88
N ILE A 4 18.38 16.86 23.53
CA ILE A 4 18.21 16.33 22.16
C ILE A 4 16.71 16.21 21.90
N LEU A 5 16.23 16.85 20.84
CA LEU A 5 14.83 16.77 20.44
C LEU A 5 14.52 15.35 19.93
N SER A 6 13.32 14.84 20.21
CA SER A 6 12.91 13.49 19.77
C SER A 6 12.96 13.30 18.24
N SER A 7 12.88 14.40 17.46
CA SER A 7 13.07 14.43 16.00
C SER A 7 14.53 14.19 15.56
N GLU A 8 15.50 14.33 16.48
CA GLU A 8 16.93 14.08 16.21
C GLU A 8 17.35 12.64 16.55
N ILE A 9 16.46 11.88 17.18
CA ILE A 9 16.71 10.50 17.56
C ILE A 9 16.19 9.60 16.44
N THR A 10 17.12 8.99 15.69
CA THR A 10 16.74 7.92 14.74
C THR A 10 16.17 6.76 15.55
N PRO A 11 14.93 6.30 15.29
CA PRO A 11 14.39 5.13 15.98
C PRO A 11 15.35 3.95 15.93
N GLU A 12 15.54 3.25 17.03
CA GLU A 12 16.49 2.15 17.16
C GLU A 12 16.38 1.09 16.04
N PRO A 13 15.16 0.68 15.58
CA PRO A 13 15.02 -0.25 14.47
C PRO A 13 15.62 0.26 13.15
N VAL A 14 15.50 1.57 12.88
CA VAL A 14 16.07 2.19 11.68
C VAL A 14 17.60 2.27 11.77
N TYR A 15 18.14 2.52 12.97
CA TYR A 15 19.57 2.52 13.23
C TYR A 15 20.17 1.10 13.12
N LEU A 16 19.50 0.09 13.65
CA LEU A 16 19.95 -1.31 13.59
C LEU A 16 19.89 -1.89 12.16
N SER A 17 18.93 -1.47 11.33
CA SER A 17 18.86 -1.91 9.92
C SER A 17 20.04 -1.37 9.10
N ARG A 18 20.48 -0.13 9.33
CA ARG A 18 21.70 0.43 8.70
C ARG A 18 22.96 -0.34 9.08
N ARG A 19 23.07 -0.74 10.34
CA ARG A 19 24.23 -1.51 10.83
C ARG A 19 24.27 -2.92 10.21
N LYS A 20 23.12 -3.58 10.05
CA LYS A 20 23.03 -4.88 9.34
C LYS A 20 23.39 -4.77 7.87
N PHE A 21 22.98 -3.70 7.21
CA PHE A 21 23.33 -3.43 5.80
C PHE A 21 24.83 -3.26 5.61
N LEU A 22 25.52 -2.52 6.49
CA LEU A 22 26.96 -2.32 6.42
C LEU A 22 27.75 -3.60 6.74
N ILE A 23 27.24 -4.48 7.60
CA ILE A 23 27.84 -5.79 7.91
C ILE A 23 27.62 -6.76 6.73
N GLY A 24 26.45 -6.75 6.07
CA GLY A 24 26.18 -7.56 4.89
C GLY A 24 27.05 -7.22 3.69
N ALA A 25 27.29 -5.94 3.44
CA ALA A 25 28.16 -5.47 2.34
C ALA A 25 29.63 -5.88 2.54
N GLY A 26 30.10 -6.00 3.79
CA GLY A 26 31.46 -6.47 4.12
C GLY A 26 31.66 -7.97 3.92
N ALA A 27 30.61 -8.79 4.06
CA ALA A 27 30.70 -10.25 3.94
C ALA A 27 30.73 -10.74 2.48
N VAL A 28 30.13 -10.00 1.54
CA VAL A 28 30.10 -10.37 0.12
C VAL A 28 31.45 -10.16 -0.56
N ALA A 29 32.29 -9.25 -0.06
CA ALA A 29 33.63 -9.02 -0.61
C ALA A 29 34.67 -10.12 -0.25
N ALA A 30 34.38 -10.97 0.74
CA ALA A 30 35.32 -12.01 1.21
C ALA A 30 35.13 -13.39 0.57
N THR A 31 34.02 -13.63 -0.16
CA THR A 31 33.68 -14.95 -0.73
C THR A 31 34.06 -15.13 -2.23
N ALA A 32 34.59 -14.11 -2.87
CA ALA A 32 34.91 -14.15 -4.32
C ALA A 32 36.26 -14.77 -4.67
N LEU A 33 37.02 -15.33 -3.70
CA LEU A 33 38.38 -15.82 -3.95
C LEU A 33 38.59 -17.35 -3.78
N LEU A 34 37.54 -18.15 -3.64
CA LEU A 34 37.70 -19.61 -3.49
C LEU A 34 36.67 -20.40 -4.34
N SER A 35 36.82 -20.37 -5.65
CA SER A 35 36.16 -21.36 -6.53
C SER A 35 36.92 -21.59 -7.80
N ALA A 36 38.01 -22.31 -7.69
CA ALA A 36 38.71 -22.95 -8.81
C ALA A 36 38.99 -24.39 -8.41
N CYS A 37 38.03 -25.32 -8.57
CA CYS A 37 38.26 -26.75 -8.77
C CYS A 37 36.92 -27.38 -9.20
N GLY A 38 36.90 -27.96 -10.40
CA GLY A 38 35.71 -28.50 -11.03
C GLY A 38 35.29 -29.90 -10.52
N VAL A 39 34.00 -30.15 -10.57
CA VAL A 39 33.41 -31.50 -10.53
C VAL A 39 32.22 -31.51 -11.53
N PRO A 40 32.06 -32.59 -12.37
CA PRO A 40 31.07 -32.62 -13.44
C PRO A 40 29.64 -32.97 -12.95
N ALA A 41 28.63 -32.43 -13.65
CA ALA A 41 27.22 -32.63 -13.39
C ALA A 41 26.69 -33.97 -13.92
N PRO A 42 25.69 -34.61 -13.30
CA PRO A 42 25.02 -35.79 -13.85
C PRO A 42 23.87 -35.42 -14.80
N THR A 43 23.73 -36.22 -15.86
CA THR A 43 22.70 -36.19 -16.90
C THR A 43 21.31 -36.60 -16.43
N PRO A 44 20.22 -36.05 -16.97
CA PRO A 44 18.85 -36.45 -16.59
C PRO A 44 18.35 -37.66 -17.41
N VAL A 45 17.60 -38.54 -16.74
CA VAL A 45 16.89 -39.71 -17.30
C VAL A 45 15.43 -39.31 -17.63
N PRO A 46 14.86 -39.71 -18.75
CA PRO A 46 13.48 -39.40 -19.13
C PRO A 46 12.45 -40.28 -18.41
N ALA A 47 11.40 -39.66 -17.86
CA ALA A 47 10.24 -40.36 -17.31
C ALA A 47 9.15 -40.53 -18.35
N THR A 48 8.65 -41.74 -18.41
CA THR A 48 7.56 -42.25 -19.26
C THR A 48 6.18 -41.72 -18.82
N ALA A 49 5.36 -41.36 -19.80
CA ALA A 49 3.95 -40.99 -19.65
C ALA A 49 3.06 -42.18 -19.30
N SER A 50 2.08 -41.95 -18.42
CA SER A 50 0.91 -42.84 -18.26
C SER A 50 -0.36 -42.01 -18.39
N ASP A 51 -1.16 -42.36 -19.40
CA ASP A 51 -2.51 -41.85 -19.65
C ASP A 51 -3.49 -42.34 -18.58
N THR A 52 -4.29 -41.41 -18.03
CA THR A 52 -5.60 -41.74 -17.48
C THR A 52 -6.60 -40.62 -17.81
N ALA A 53 -7.59 -40.99 -18.63
CA ALA A 53 -8.73 -40.17 -18.97
C ALA A 53 -9.66 -39.96 -17.76
N GLY A 54 -10.04 -38.70 -17.48
CA GLY A 54 -11.01 -38.33 -16.47
C GLY A 54 -11.81 -37.10 -16.91
N ALA A 55 -13.11 -37.25 -16.91
CA ALA A 55 -14.20 -36.44 -17.42
C ALA A 55 -14.07 -34.92 -17.31
N ALA A 56 -14.43 -34.23 -18.40
CA ALA A 56 -14.52 -32.77 -18.51
C ALA A 56 -15.73 -32.22 -17.74
N SER A 57 -15.47 -31.31 -16.84
CA SER A 57 -16.42 -30.33 -16.29
C SER A 57 -16.35 -29.06 -17.13
N PRO A 58 -17.45 -28.30 -17.37
CA PRO A 58 -17.40 -27.15 -18.27
C PRO A 58 -16.52 -26.04 -17.71
N ALA A 59 -15.49 -25.69 -18.48
CA ALA A 59 -14.56 -24.62 -18.20
C ALA A 59 -15.31 -23.28 -18.17
N ALA A 60 -15.25 -22.60 -17.03
CA ALA A 60 -15.41 -21.17 -16.99
C ALA A 60 -14.30 -20.55 -17.86
N THR A 61 -14.68 -19.75 -18.83
CA THR A 61 -13.74 -19.04 -19.70
C THR A 61 -12.93 -18.08 -18.85
N GLU A 62 -11.76 -18.50 -18.44
CA GLU A 62 -10.74 -17.63 -17.85
C GLU A 62 -10.32 -16.64 -18.94
N VAL A 63 -10.81 -15.40 -18.83
CA VAL A 63 -10.24 -14.29 -19.59
C VAL A 63 -8.81 -14.14 -19.11
N ALA A 64 -7.85 -14.56 -19.92
CA ALA A 64 -6.44 -14.37 -19.65
C ALA A 64 -6.20 -12.87 -19.35
N PRO A 65 -5.54 -12.51 -18.25
CA PRO A 65 -5.28 -11.11 -17.92
C PRO A 65 -4.42 -10.52 -19.03
N GLN A 66 -4.97 -9.56 -19.78
CA GLN A 66 -4.18 -8.72 -20.68
C GLN A 66 -3.22 -7.93 -19.78
N ALA A 67 -1.91 -8.14 -19.97
CA ALA A 67 -0.90 -7.33 -19.30
C ALA A 67 -1.18 -5.86 -19.61
N SER A 68 -1.40 -5.05 -18.58
CA SER A 68 -1.64 -3.61 -18.72
C SER A 68 -0.45 -2.98 -19.43
N GLN A 69 -0.62 -2.67 -20.72
CA GLN A 69 0.32 -1.86 -21.49
C GLN A 69 -0.23 -0.45 -21.49
N GLY A 70 0.41 0.46 -20.74
CA GLY A 70 -0.10 1.81 -20.67
C GLY A 70 0.85 2.78 -19.99
N THR A 71 0.43 4.01 -20.03
CA THR A 71 1.00 5.12 -19.29
C THR A 71 -0.10 5.72 -18.42
N ASP A 72 0.28 6.47 -17.39
CA ASP A 72 -0.67 7.34 -16.71
C ASP A 72 -1.07 8.55 -17.59
N GLU A 73 -1.94 9.40 -17.08
CA GLU A 73 -2.44 10.59 -17.78
C GLU A 73 -1.35 11.66 -18.03
N LEU A 74 -0.18 11.55 -17.43
CA LEU A 74 0.99 12.41 -17.69
C LEU A 74 1.99 11.77 -18.66
N GLY A 75 1.70 10.57 -19.16
CA GLY A 75 2.57 9.81 -20.07
C GLY A 75 3.69 9.02 -19.36
N ASP A 76 3.67 8.92 -18.02
CA ASP A 76 4.62 8.11 -17.26
C ASP A 76 4.33 6.61 -17.44
N LYS A 77 5.38 5.84 -17.73
CA LYS A 77 5.29 4.39 -17.92
C LYS A 77 4.96 3.67 -16.62
N LEU A 78 4.25 2.55 -16.76
CA LEU A 78 4.01 1.64 -15.63
C LEU A 78 5.35 1.19 -15.01
N THR A 79 5.39 1.15 -13.69
CA THR A 79 6.45 0.46 -12.96
C THR A 79 6.31 -1.05 -13.19
N PRO A 80 7.37 -1.82 -13.42
CA PRO A 80 7.24 -3.26 -13.62
C PRO A 80 6.54 -3.98 -12.45
N ASP A 81 5.67 -4.95 -12.75
CA ASP A 81 4.92 -5.76 -11.76
C ASP A 81 5.82 -6.34 -10.67
N ASP A 82 6.93 -6.97 -11.08
CA ASP A 82 7.92 -7.52 -10.14
C ASP A 82 8.47 -6.46 -9.18
N THR A 83 8.73 -5.25 -9.66
CA THR A 83 9.21 -4.15 -8.82
C THR A 83 8.15 -3.71 -7.81
N VAL A 84 6.88 -3.59 -8.23
CA VAL A 84 5.79 -3.17 -7.34
C VAL A 84 5.54 -4.22 -6.26
N THR A 85 5.55 -5.50 -6.63
CA THR A 85 5.24 -6.61 -5.72
C THR A 85 6.40 -7.00 -4.80
N HIS A 86 7.63 -6.49 -5.04
CA HIS A 86 8.82 -6.79 -4.22
C HIS A 86 9.42 -5.57 -3.51
N TYR A 87 8.78 -4.40 -3.60
CA TYR A 87 9.24 -3.19 -2.92
C TYR A 87 8.09 -2.52 -2.21
N ASN A 88 7.78 -2.97 -0.97
CA ASN A 88 6.59 -2.63 -0.24
C ASN A 88 6.91 -2.03 1.13
N ASN A 89 6.19 -0.98 1.53
CA ASN A 89 6.08 -0.58 2.92
C ASN A 89 4.86 -1.30 3.52
N TYR A 90 5.07 -2.41 4.23
CA TYR A 90 4.02 -3.14 4.91
C TYR A 90 4.52 -3.60 6.29
N TYR A 91 4.43 -2.67 7.23
CA TYR A 91 5.05 -2.77 8.55
C TYR A 91 4.49 -3.91 9.40
N GLU A 92 3.29 -4.34 9.13
CA GLU A 92 2.68 -5.53 9.73
C GLU A 92 3.50 -6.80 9.45
N PHE A 93 4.28 -6.81 8.35
CA PHE A 93 5.18 -7.91 8.03
C PHE A 93 6.65 -7.58 8.30
N SER A 94 7.14 -6.43 7.86
CA SER A 94 8.54 -6.05 7.98
C SER A 94 8.75 -4.55 7.87
N LEU A 95 9.79 -4.05 8.54
CA LEU A 95 10.27 -2.66 8.42
C LEU A 95 11.11 -2.42 7.16
N ASP A 96 11.69 -3.47 6.57
CA ASP A 96 12.36 -3.36 5.27
C ASP A 96 11.35 -3.55 4.12
N LYS A 97 11.73 -3.12 2.92
CA LYS A 97 10.82 -3.07 1.77
C LYS A 97 10.75 -4.37 0.95
N GLU A 98 11.71 -5.25 1.13
CA GLU A 98 11.78 -6.53 0.41
C GLU A 98 11.22 -7.70 1.24
N GLY A 99 11.20 -7.53 2.57
CA GLY A 99 10.68 -8.51 3.53
C GLY A 99 9.21 -8.87 3.34
N PRO A 100 8.30 -7.92 3.11
CA PRO A 100 6.88 -8.23 2.96
C PRO A 100 6.57 -9.24 1.85
N ALA A 101 7.24 -9.17 0.69
CA ALA A 101 7.03 -10.11 -0.42
C ALA A 101 7.28 -11.57 -0.01
N LYS A 102 8.25 -11.81 0.87
CA LYS A 102 8.59 -13.14 1.40
C LYS A 102 7.70 -13.53 2.58
N LEU A 103 7.50 -12.62 3.53
CA LEU A 103 6.83 -12.91 4.80
C LEU A 103 5.32 -13.05 4.66
N ALA A 104 4.73 -12.39 3.65
CA ALA A 104 3.30 -12.42 3.40
C ALA A 104 2.82 -13.63 2.59
N GLN A 105 3.70 -14.47 2.04
CA GLN A 105 3.33 -15.60 1.16
C GLN A 105 2.32 -16.59 1.77
N GLY A 106 2.31 -16.75 3.08
CA GLY A 106 1.38 -17.63 3.79
C GLY A 106 0.13 -16.94 4.35
N PHE A 107 -0.01 -15.63 4.09
CA PHE A 107 -1.11 -14.85 4.63
C PHE A 107 -2.45 -15.26 4.02
N LYS A 108 -3.40 -15.60 4.88
CA LYS A 108 -4.73 -16.06 4.48
C LYS A 108 -5.65 -14.88 4.19
N THR A 109 -6.06 -14.76 2.94
CA THR A 109 -6.96 -13.71 2.45
C THR A 109 -8.39 -14.21 2.18
N SER A 110 -8.68 -15.47 2.49
CA SER A 110 -10.00 -16.09 2.35
C SER A 110 -10.23 -17.11 3.49
N PRO A 111 -11.45 -17.14 4.11
CA PRO A 111 -12.54 -16.18 3.91
C PRO A 111 -12.19 -14.80 4.46
N TRP A 112 -12.76 -13.73 3.85
CA TRP A 112 -12.51 -12.36 4.29
C TRP A 112 -13.77 -11.53 4.29
N THR A 113 -13.95 -10.70 5.30
CA THR A 113 -15.09 -9.78 5.40
C THR A 113 -14.61 -8.38 5.80
N VAL A 114 -15.35 -7.38 5.33
CA VAL A 114 -15.18 -5.97 5.71
C VAL A 114 -16.47 -5.50 6.39
N GLN A 115 -16.38 -5.15 7.66
CA GLN A 115 -17.48 -4.53 8.38
C GLN A 115 -17.54 -3.03 8.04
N VAL A 116 -18.70 -2.54 7.63
CA VAL A 116 -18.93 -1.12 7.37
C VAL A 116 -20.03 -0.61 8.31
N GLY A 117 -19.69 0.39 9.14
CA GLY A 117 -20.59 0.82 10.21
C GLY A 117 -20.32 2.25 10.71
N GLY A 118 -20.54 2.47 12.00
CA GLY A 118 -20.48 3.80 12.62
C GLY A 118 -21.71 4.64 12.30
N LEU A 119 -21.54 5.89 11.88
CA LEU A 119 -22.61 6.84 11.56
C LEU A 119 -23.25 6.56 10.20
N VAL A 120 -23.95 5.44 10.07
CA VAL A 120 -24.66 4.99 8.86
C VAL A 120 -26.05 4.51 9.20
N ASN A 121 -26.99 4.57 8.24
CA ASN A 121 -28.34 4.02 8.41
C ASN A 121 -28.39 2.50 8.27
N LYS A 122 -27.49 1.93 7.43
CA LYS A 122 -27.49 0.51 7.08
C LYS A 122 -26.11 -0.12 7.33
N PRO A 123 -25.72 -0.37 8.61
CA PRO A 123 -24.46 -1.07 8.86
C PRO A 123 -24.50 -2.47 8.25
N GLN A 124 -23.42 -2.85 7.56
CA GLN A 124 -23.35 -4.10 6.80
C GLN A 124 -21.96 -4.71 6.86
N THR A 125 -21.89 -6.04 6.78
CA THR A 125 -20.66 -6.78 6.58
C THR A 125 -20.64 -7.32 5.16
N PHE A 126 -19.61 -6.95 4.41
CA PHE A 126 -19.41 -7.38 3.02
C PHE A 126 -18.37 -8.49 2.95
N GLY A 127 -18.73 -9.62 2.37
CA GLY A 127 -17.75 -10.62 1.94
C GLY A 127 -17.00 -10.16 0.67
N MET A 128 -15.84 -10.79 0.38
CA MET A 128 -15.11 -10.46 -0.85
C MET A 128 -15.95 -10.67 -2.11
N GLU A 129 -16.80 -11.69 -2.14
CA GLU A 129 -17.71 -11.95 -3.28
C GLU A 129 -18.69 -10.78 -3.50
N GLU A 130 -19.14 -10.11 -2.43
CA GLU A 130 -20.01 -8.94 -2.51
C GLU A 130 -19.24 -7.71 -2.97
N LEU A 131 -18.01 -7.50 -2.46
CA LEU A 131 -17.14 -6.41 -2.90
C LEU A 131 -16.76 -6.54 -4.38
N LEU A 132 -16.57 -7.75 -4.88
CA LEU A 132 -16.27 -8.01 -6.29
C LEU A 132 -17.49 -7.84 -7.23
N LYS A 133 -18.72 -7.75 -6.72
CA LYS A 133 -19.92 -7.40 -7.52
C LYS A 133 -19.98 -5.91 -7.87
N PHE A 134 -19.33 -5.03 -7.11
CA PHE A 134 -19.15 -3.65 -7.56
C PHE A 134 -18.38 -3.66 -8.88
N GLN A 135 -18.81 -2.80 -9.82
CA GLN A 135 -18.13 -2.71 -11.12
C GLN A 135 -16.65 -2.40 -10.92
N GLN A 136 -15.81 -3.37 -11.21
CA GLN A 136 -14.36 -3.23 -11.13
C GLN A 136 -13.85 -2.45 -12.35
N GLU A 137 -12.90 -1.55 -12.11
CA GLU A 137 -12.28 -0.69 -13.12
C GLU A 137 -10.76 -0.78 -12.97
N GLU A 138 -10.03 -0.81 -14.09
CA GLU A 138 -8.58 -0.59 -14.03
C GLU A 138 -8.31 0.91 -14.03
N ARG A 139 -7.49 1.37 -13.09
CA ARG A 139 -7.05 2.76 -12.97
C ARG A 139 -5.55 2.83 -12.80
N ILE A 140 -4.88 3.51 -13.72
CA ILE A 140 -3.43 3.70 -13.67
C ILE A 140 -3.16 4.93 -12.80
N TYR A 141 -2.60 4.73 -11.60
CA TYR A 141 -2.35 5.80 -10.65
C TYR A 141 -0.88 5.91 -10.30
N ARG A 142 -0.41 7.15 -10.11
CA ARG A 142 0.85 7.44 -9.44
C ARG A 142 0.71 7.14 -7.95
N LEU A 143 1.69 6.45 -7.38
CA LEU A 143 1.89 6.26 -5.95
C LEU A 143 3.11 7.07 -5.54
N ARG A 144 2.99 7.93 -4.54
CA ARG A 144 4.09 8.72 -3.96
C ARG A 144 4.27 8.38 -2.48
N CYS A 145 5.36 7.76 -2.13
CA CYS A 145 5.70 7.50 -0.74
C CYS A 145 6.25 8.76 -0.07
N VAL A 146 5.93 8.96 1.21
CA VAL A 146 6.50 10.04 2.03
C VAL A 146 8.03 9.99 2.05
N GLU A 147 8.65 8.84 1.86
CA GLU A 147 10.11 8.62 1.76
C GLU A 147 10.72 9.09 0.43
N ALA A 148 9.99 9.89 -0.36
CA ALA A 148 10.45 10.50 -1.60
C ALA A 148 10.82 9.52 -2.72
N TRP A 149 10.10 8.42 -2.84
CA TRP A 149 10.08 7.54 -4.00
C TRP A 149 8.66 7.38 -4.56
N SER A 150 8.53 6.97 -5.82
CA SER A 150 7.23 6.86 -6.50
C SER A 150 7.20 5.72 -7.50
N MET A 151 5.97 5.31 -7.84
CA MET A 151 5.64 4.27 -8.82
C MET A 151 4.43 4.70 -9.64
N VAL A 152 4.18 4.05 -10.77
CA VAL A 152 2.93 4.12 -11.55
C VAL A 152 2.36 2.71 -11.59
N ILE A 153 1.15 2.54 -11.06
CA ILE A 153 0.57 1.23 -10.80
C ILE A 153 -0.83 1.14 -11.41
N PRO A 154 -1.13 0.12 -12.22
CA PRO A 154 -2.47 -0.15 -12.72
C PRO A 154 -3.24 -0.96 -11.66
N TRP A 155 -4.06 -0.27 -10.89
CA TRP A 155 -4.93 -0.86 -9.87
C TRP A 155 -6.24 -1.35 -10.48
N THR A 156 -6.71 -2.51 -10.07
CA THR A 156 -8.09 -2.95 -10.29
C THR A 156 -8.90 -2.73 -9.02
N GLY A 157 -10.05 -2.07 -9.12
CA GLY A 157 -10.88 -1.79 -7.96
C GLY A 157 -12.14 -1.00 -8.33
N PHE A 158 -12.78 -0.41 -7.34
CA PHE A 158 -13.98 0.39 -7.51
C PHE A 158 -13.97 1.62 -6.59
N PRO A 159 -14.65 2.73 -6.97
CA PRO A 159 -14.75 3.91 -6.12
C PRO A 159 -15.33 3.58 -4.75
N LEU A 160 -14.63 4.00 -3.68
CA LEU A 160 -15.08 3.80 -2.29
C LEU A 160 -16.48 4.38 -2.08
N SER A 161 -16.80 5.48 -2.75
CA SER A 161 -18.11 6.13 -2.69
C SER A 161 -19.27 5.21 -3.05
N ARG A 162 -19.06 4.19 -3.88
CA ARG A 162 -20.11 3.20 -4.21
C ARG A 162 -20.48 2.36 -2.98
N LEU A 163 -19.49 1.87 -2.25
CA LEU A 163 -19.69 1.14 -0.99
C LEU A 163 -20.33 2.02 0.08
N LEU A 164 -19.85 3.27 0.23
CA LEU A 164 -20.37 4.17 1.24
C LEU A 164 -21.85 4.55 0.99
N ARG A 165 -22.29 4.64 -0.27
CA ARG A 165 -23.70 4.89 -0.60
C ARG A 165 -24.62 3.74 -0.21
N GLU A 166 -24.16 2.48 -0.27
CA GLU A 166 -24.97 1.31 0.16
C GLU A 166 -25.32 1.35 1.64
N VAL A 167 -24.43 1.89 2.47
CA VAL A 167 -24.61 1.96 3.93
C VAL A 167 -25.30 3.25 4.38
N GLU A 168 -25.57 4.20 3.49
CA GLU A 168 -26.31 5.44 3.73
C GLU A 168 -25.72 6.27 4.89
N PRO A 169 -24.65 7.06 4.66
CA PRO A 169 -24.05 7.91 5.67
C PRO A 169 -25.03 8.86 6.35
N LEU A 170 -24.96 8.97 7.66
CA LEU A 170 -25.72 9.97 8.42
C LEU A 170 -25.11 11.36 8.22
N SER A 171 -25.93 12.41 8.35
CA SER A 171 -25.51 13.81 8.17
C SER A 171 -24.41 14.26 9.14
N LYS A 172 -24.25 13.59 10.28
CA LYS A 172 -23.17 13.84 11.25
C LYS A 172 -21.84 13.23 10.88
N ALA A 173 -21.79 12.30 9.92
CA ALA A 173 -20.55 11.68 9.47
C ALA A 173 -19.66 12.72 8.80
N GLN A 174 -18.48 12.95 9.34
CA GLN A 174 -17.48 13.90 8.83
C GLN A 174 -16.24 13.19 8.28
N TYR A 175 -15.94 12.01 8.80
CA TYR A 175 -14.74 11.24 8.49
C TYR A 175 -15.08 9.77 8.29
N VAL A 176 -14.17 9.08 7.60
CA VAL A 176 -14.17 7.63 7.43
C VAL A 176 -12.90 7.10 8.07
N ARG A 177 -13.05 6.18 9.03
CA ARG A 177 -11.98 5.49 9.74
C ARG A 177 -11.86 4.07 9.20
N PHE A 178 -10.65 3.66 8.90
CA PHE A 178 -10.32 2.33 8.40
C PHE A 178 -9.45 1.59 9.41
N GLU A 179 -9.55 0.26 9.44
CA GLU A 179 -8.75 -0.59 10.29
C GLU A 179 -8.28 -1.84 9.55
N THR A 180 -6.97 -2.13 9.67
CA THR A 180 -6.34 -3.37 9.18
C THR A 180 -6.61 -4.51 10.14
N VAL A 181 -6.57 -5.75 9.63
CA VAL A 181 -6.63 -6.96 10.45
C VAL A 181 -5.50 -7.00 11.48
N LEU A 182 -5.85 -7.39 12.71
CA LEU A 182 -4.86 -7.68 13.76
C LEU A 182 -4.66 -9.20 13.88
N ASP A 183 -3.60 -9.70 13.28
CA ASP A 183 -3.21 -11.12 13.36
C ASP A 183 -1.69 -11.27 13.50
N PRO A 184 -1.13 -11.11 14.70
CA PRO A 184 0.31 -11.22 14.93
C PRO A 184 0.87 -12.62 14.70
N LYS A 185 0.03 -13.62 14.45
CA LYS A 185 0.50 -14.97 14.06
C LYS A 185 0.91 -15.01 12.60
N GLN A 186 0.15 -14.34 11.73
CA GLN A 186 0.41 -14.25 10.31
C GLN A 186 1.23 -13.00 9.93
N MET A 187 1.10 -11.92 10.71
CA MET A 187 1.75 -10.62 10.52
C MET A 187 2.79 -10.37 11.62
N PRO A 188 4.01 -10.87 11.46
CA PRO A 188 5.03 -10.86 12.53
C PRO A 188 5.43 -9.46 12.99
N GLY A 189 5.32 -8.42 12.14
CA GLY A 189 5.58 -7.03 12.52
C GLY A 189 4.60 -6.49 13.56
N GLN A 190 3.39 -7.05 13.65
CA GLN A 190 2.42 -6.69 14.68
C GLN A 190 2.77 -7.19 16.09
N ARG A 191 3.85 -7.97 16.24
CA ARG A 191 4.40 -8.35 17.55
C ARG A 191 5.30 -7.28 18.14
N ASP A 192 5.67 -6.29 17.34
CA ASP A 192 6.49 -5.18 17.81
C ASP A 192 5.66 -4.30 18.75
N GLY A 193 6.12 -4.16 20.00
CA GLY A 193 5.46 -3.34 21.01
C GLY A 193 5.72 -1.83 20.86
N TYR A 194 6.51 -1.41 19.87
CA TYR A 194 6.76 0.00 19.59
C TYR A 194 5.55 0.69 18.95
N PHE A 195 4.81 -0.02 18.10
CA PHE A 195 3.64 0.49 17.41
C PHE A 195 2.33 0.12 18.09
N GLY A 196 1.36 1.05 18.06
CA GLY A 196 -0.01 0.81 18.55
C GLY A 196 -0.88 0.10 17.50
N TRP A 197 -0.69 -1.19 17.31
CA TRP A 197 -1.50 -2.02 16.40
C TRP A 197 -2.96 -2.15 16.84
N PRO A 198 -3.95 -2.34 15.94
CA PRO A 198 -3.81 -2.47 14.49
C PRO A 198 -3.51 -1.15 13.78
N TYR A 199 -3.11 -1.22 12.51
CA TYR A 199 -2.99 -0.03 11.67
C TYR A 199 -4.36 0.60 11.48
N VAL A 200 -4.46 1.89 11.78
CA VAL A 200 -5.66 2.72 11.61
C VAL A 200 -5.34 3.86 10.65
N GLU A 201 -6.28 4.15 9.77
CA GLU A 201 -6.18 5.30 8.88
C GLU A 201 -7.51 6.05 8.79
N GLY A 202 -7.47 7.29 8.29
CA GLY A 202 -8.67 8.10 8.15
C GLY A 202 -8.65 8.99 6.92
N LEU A 203 -9.84 9.28 6.41
CA LEU A 203 -10.10 10.29 5.39
C LEU A 203 -11.23 11.22 5.86
N ARG A 204 -11.26 12.45 5.35
CA ARG A 204 -12.51 13.23 5.39
C ARG A 204 -13.56 12.52 4.53
N LEU A 205 -14.82 12.73 4.85
CA LEU A 205 -15.92 12.09 4.09
C LEU A 205 -15.92 12.53 2.61
N ASP A 206 -15.64 13.80 2.32
CA ASP A 206 -15.55 14.31 0.95
C ASP A 206 -14.37 13.70 0.16
N GLU A 207 -13.22 13.47 0.81
CA GLU A 207 -12.10 12.73 0.22
C GLU A 207 -12.46 11.25 -0.06
N ALA A 208 -13.15 10.61 0.87
CA ALA A 208 -13.62 9.23 0.73
C ALA A 208 -14.69 9.07 -0.35
N MET A 209 -15.51 10.12 -0.56
CA MET A 209 -16.56 10.16 -1.58
C MET A 209 -16.04 10.59 -2.96
N HIS A 210 -14.79 11.05 -3.05
CA HIS A 210 -14.20 11.46 -4.31
C HIS A 210 -13.95 10.25 -5.24
N ASP A 211 -14.22 10.41 -6.53
CA ASP A 211 -14.12 9.31 -7.51
C ASP A 211 -12.72 8.69 -7.63
N LEU A 212 -11.66 9.46 -7.41
CA LEU A 212 -10.28 8.96 -7.41
C LEU A 212 -9.94 8.08 -6.20
N THR A 213 -10.74 8.10 -5.12
CA THR A 213 -10.56 7.21 -3.97
C THR A 213 -11.17 5.86 -4.25
N ILE A 214 -10.35 4.82 -4.33
CA ILE A 214 -10.82 3.47 -4.65
C ILE A 214 -10.47 2.46 -3.55
N LEU A 215 -11.31 1.43 -3.44
CA LEU A 215 -10.93 0.15 -2.84
C LEU A 215 -10.37 -0.74 -3.95
N ALA A 216 -9.07 -1.01 -3.87
CA ALA A 216 -8.38 -1.87 -4.83
C ALA A 216 -8.46 -3.33 -4.37
N THR A 217 -8.79 -4.23 -5.31
CA THR A 217 -8.88 -5.68 -5.15
C THR A 217 -7.88 -6.42 -6.03
N GLY A 218 -7.19 -5.69 -6.90
CA GLY A 218 -6.19 -6.23 -7.82
C GLY A 218 -5.21 -5.18 -8.32
N LEU A 219 -4.18 -5.65 -9.01
CA LEU A 219 -3.20 -4.85 -9.76
C LEU A 219 -2.68 -5.66 -10.96
N TYR A 220 -2.28 -4.98 -12.04
CA TYR A 220 -1.81 -5.61 -13.29
C TYR A 220 -2.76 -6.69 -13.83
N GLY A 221 -4.09 -6.49 -13.72
CA GLY A 221 -5.11 -7.46 -14.15
C GLY A 221 -5.17 -8.76 -13.32
N LYS A 222 -4.49 -8.84 -12.19
CA LYS A 222 -4.46 -9.98 -11.27
C LYS A 222 -5.09 -9.63 -9.93
N PRO A 223 -5.57 -10.61 -9.14
CA PRO A 223 -5.94 -10.38 -7.75
C PRO A 223 -4.78 -9.76 -6.97
N LEU A 224 -5.10 -8.94 -5.98
CA LEU A 224 -4.12 -8.27 -5.14
C LEU A 224 -3.25 -9.29 -4.39
N PRO A 225 -1.92 -9.27 -4.51
CA PRO A 225 -1.09 -10.19 -3.77
C PRO A 225 -0.96 -9.75 -2.30
N PRO A 226 -0.67 -10.69 -1.38
CA PRO A 226 -0.63 -10.43 0.06
C PRO A 226 0.24 -9.22 0.44
N GLN A 227 1.44 -9.11 -0.08
CA GLN A 227 2.39 -8.03 0.23
C GLN A 227 1.95 -6.65 -0.26
N ASP A 228 0.99 -6.58 -1.18
CA ASP A 228 0.41 -5.32 -1.67
C ASP A 228 -0.92 -4.98 -0.98
N GLY A 229 -1.31 -5.76 0.03
CA GLY A 229 -2.43 -5.44 0.90
C GLY A 229 -3.72 -6.21 0.61
N ALA A 230 -3.60 -7.44 0.07
CA ALA A 230 -4.75 -8.32 -0.17
C ALA A 230 -5.61 -8.54 1.09
N PRO A 231 -6.90 -8.89 0.91
CA PRO A 231 -7.60 -8.98 -0.37
C PRO A 231 -8.16 -7.64 -0.85
N VAL A 232 -8.17 -6.60 0.01
CA VAL A 232 -8.69 -5.27 -0.30
C VAL A 232 -7.89 -4.20 0.43
N ARG A 233 -7.55 -3.13 -0.29
CA ARG A 233 -6.84 -1.97 0.25
C ARG A 233 -7.41 -0.65 -0.26
N LEU A 234 -7.09 0.42 0.47
CA LEU A 234 -7.38 1.78 0.04
C LEU A 234 -6.29 2.30 -0.90
N VAL A 235 -6.69 3.03 -1.95
CA VAL A 235 -5.80 3.81 -2.81
C VAL A 235 -6.35 5.22 -2.96
N VAL A 236 -5.51 6.22 -2.63
CA VAL A 236 -5.83 7.66 -2.72
C VAL A 236 -4.65 8.33 -3.42
N PRO A 237 -4.69 8.51 -4.76
CA PRO A 237 -3.51 8.79 -5.56
C PRO A 237 -2.85 10.14 -5.28
N TRP A 238 -3.57 11.12 -4.76
CA TRP A 238 -3.03 12.45 -4.46
C TRP A 238 -2.42 12.60 -3.06
N LYS A 239 -2.53 11.53 -2.23
CA LYS A 239 -1.99 11.48 -0.87
C LYS A 239 -0.72 10.63 -0.82
N TYR A 240 0.10 10.84 0.19
CA TYR A 240 1.23 9.95 0.45
C TYR A 240 0.80 8.51 0.68
N GLY A 241 1.61 7.56 0.21
CA GLY A 241 1.27 6.14 0.16
C GLY A 241 0.87 5.50 1.50
N PHE A 242 1.27 6.08 2.64
CA PHE A 242 0.88 5.55 3.95
C PHE A 242 -0.63 5.71 4.25
N LYS A 243 -1.33 6.62 3.54
CA LYS A 243 -2.80 6.70 3.61
C LYS A 243 -3.49 5.48 2.99
N GLY A 244 -2.78 4.73 2.17
CA GLY A 244 -3.29 3.53 1.51
C GLY A 244 -3.25 2.31 2.43
N ILE A 245 -4.10 2.30 3.47
CA ILE A 245 -4.25 1.18 4.40
C ILE A 245 -4.57 -0.12 3.68
N LYS A 246 -3.98 -1.23 4.17
CA LYS A 246 -3.97 -2.55 3.54
C LYS A 246 -4.76 -3.56 4.36
N SER A 247 -5.23 -4.64 3.71
CA SER A 247 -5.92 -5.77 4.37
C SER A 247 -7.02 -5.29 5.32
N ILE A 248 -7.92 -4.45 4.78
CA ILE A 248 -8.98 -3.77 5.53
C ILE A 248 -10.01 -4.79 6.01
N ILE A 249 -10.38 -4.70 7.31
CA ILE A 249 -11.47 -5.49 7.91
C ILE A 249 -12.61 -4.62 8.41
N ARG A 250 -12.37 -3.30 8.57
CA ARG A 250 -13.39 -2.41 9.13
C ARG A 250 -13.30 -1.01 8.51
N ILE A 251 -14.48 -0.44 8.26
CA ILE A 251 -14.69 0.93 7.78
C ILE A 251 -15.80 1.54 8.62
N ASP A 252 -15.49 2.54 9.43
CA ASP A 252 -16.47 3.25 10.25
C ASP A 252 -16.60 4.70 9.80
N LEU A 253 -17.83 5.18 9.65
CA LEU A 253 -18.09 6.60 9.50
C LEU A 253 -18.21 7.23 10.90
N VAL A 254 -17.47 8.33 11.11
CA VAL A 254 -17.34 8.96 12.42
C VAL A 254 -17.50 10.48 12.33
N GLU A 255 -17.88 11.12 13.45
CA GLU A 255 -18.03 12.58 13.54
C GLU A 255 -16.68 13.25 13.76
N GLU A 256 -15.83 12.66 14.61
CA GLU A 256 -14.53 13.20 14.97
C GLU A 256 -13.42 12.68 14.07
N MET A 257 -12.40 13.52 13.85
CA MET A 257 -11.20 13.17 13.08
C MET A 257 -10.45 12.04 13.78
N PRO A 258 -10.31 10.86 13.13
CA PRO A 258 -9.60 9.74 13.74
C PRO A 258 -8.09 10.01 13.81
N THR A 259 -7.46 9.59 14.90
CA THR A 259 -6.01 9.55 14.99
C THR A 259 -5.48 8.39 14.16
N SER A 260 -4.68 8.68 13.12
CA SER A 260 -4.09 7.64 12.28
C SER A 260 -2.87 6.98 12.97
N PHE A 261 -2.48 5.82 12.46
CA PHE A 261 -1.33 5.05 12.96
C PHE A 261 -0.05 5.90 13.05
N TRP A 262 0.28 6.63 11.97
CA TRP A 262 1.49 7.45 11.96
C TRP A 262 1.36 8.73 12.79
N MET A 263 0.18 9.32 12.90
CA MET A 263 -0.06 10.44 13.83
C MET A 263 0.18 10.02 15.28
N ALA A 264 -0.21 8.78 15.64
CA ALA A 264 0.03 8.25 16.98
C ALA A 264 1.52 7.91 17.21
N ALA A 265 2.20 7.33 16.21
CA ALA A 265 3.59 6.90 16.33
C ALA A 265 4.59 8.04 16.26
N ALA A 266 4.34 9.07 15.43
CA ALA A 266 5.25 10.19 15.21
C ALA A 266 4.49 11.49 14.89
N PRO A 267 3.80 12.10 15.87
CA PRO A 267 2.87 13.22 15.67
C PRO A 267 3.55 14.49 15.13
N ASN A 268 4.85 14.63 15.31
CA ASN A 268 5.62 15.77 14.77
C ASN A 268 6.06 15.58 13.31
N GLU A 269 5.87 14.39 12.75
CA GLU A 269 6.32 14.03 11.39
C GLU A 269 5.16 13.77 10.44
N TYR A 270 3.98 13.35 10.94
CA TYR A 270 2.85 12.91 10.14
C TYR A 270 1.56 13.61 10.54
N GLY A 271 0.93 14.25 9.57
CA GLY A 271 -0.39 14.86 9.72
C GLY A 271 -1.52 13.98 9.20
N PHE A 272 -2.76 14.44 9.43
CA PHE A 272 -3.96 13.70 9.04
C PHE A 272 -4.18 13.70 7.52
N TYR A 273 -4.01 14.87 6.88
CA TYR A 273 -4.36 15.02 5.47
C TYR A 273 -3.40 14.29 4.55
N ALA A 274 -2.10 14.37 4.83
CA ALA A 274 -1.05 13.67 4.11
C ALA A 274 -1.11 13.83 2.58
N ASN A 275 -1.55 15.00 2.11
CA ASN A 275 -1.54 15.35 0.69
C ASN A 275 -0.08 15.49 0.22
N VAL A 276 0.23 14.96 -0.96
CA VAL A 276 1.56 15.15 -1.55
C VAL A 276 1.79 16.64 -1.78
N ASN A 277 2.74 17.21 -1.03
CA ASN A 277 3.05 18.63 -1.05
C ASN A 277 4.57 18.84 -1.13
N PRO A 278 5.11 19.28 -2.29
CA PRO A 278 6.55 19.54 -2.44
C PRO A 278 7.07 20.68 -1.58
N ASP A 279 6.20 21.62 -1.14
CA ASP A 279 6.55 22.81 -0.37
C ASP A 279 6.60 22.56 1.14
N VAL A 280 6.16 21.39 1.61
CA VAL A 280 6.20 20.97 3.01
C VAL A 280 7.12 19.78 3.14
N SER A 281 8.35 20.04 3.61
CA SER A 281 9.33 18.98 3.84
C SER A 281 8.97 18.12 5.04
N HIS A 282 9.29 16.82 4.96
CA HIS A 282 9.37 15.99 6.15
C HIS A 282 10.50 16.51 7.05
N PRO A 283 10.41 16.43 8.39
CA PRO A 283 11.46 16.93 9.27
C PRO A 283 12.87 16.39 8.97
N ARG A 284 12.96 15.20 8.38
CA ARG A 284 14.23 14.50 8.09
C ARG A 284 14.70 14.56 6.64
N TRP A 285 13.85 14.94 5.68
CA TRP A 285 14.20 15.05 4.25
C TRP A 285 13.26 15.97 3.49
N SER A 286 13.71 16.42 2.31
CA SER A 286 12.93 17.25 1.40
C SER A 286 11.89 16.45 0.63
N GLN A 287 10.72 17.07 0.41
CA GLN A 287 9.65 16.54 -0.44
C GLN A 287 9.65 17.17 -1.86
N ALA A 288 10.54 18.13 -2.13
CA ALA A 288 10.56 18.85 -3.41
C ALA A 288 10.86 17.97 -4.62
N THR A 289 11.55 16.84 -4.41
CA THR A 289 11.89 15.89 -5.48
C THR A 289 11.61 14.45 -5.05
N GLU A 290 11.40 13.60 -6.05
CA GLU A 290 11.17 12.17 -5.85
C GLU A 290 12.05 11.32 -6.79
N ARG A 291 12.26 10.07 -6.43
CA ARG A 291 12.88 9.05 -7.28
C ARG A 291 11.79 8.10 -7.78
N ARG A 292 11.50 8.11 -9.08
CA ARG A 292 10.68 7.06 -9.69
C ARG A 292 11.47 5.75 -9.64
N ILE A 293 10.89 4.70 -9.04
CA ILE A 293 11.56 3.40 -8.94
C ILE A 293 11.80 2.87 -10.36
N GLY A 294 13.05 2.45 -10.62
CA GLY A 294 13.52 2.05 -11.95
C GLY A 294 14.20 3.18 -12.75
N GLU A 295 14.11 4.45 -12.31
CA GLU A 295 14.83 5.58 -12.94
C GLU A 295 16.09 5.95 -12.17
N LEU A 296 17.11 6.43 -12.91
CA LEU A 296 18.39 6.86 -12.32
C LEU A 296 18.33 8.29 -11.77
N SER A 297 17.54 9.16 -12.40
CA SER A 297 17.42 10.56 -12.02
C SER A 297 16.25 10.82 -11.07
N ARG A 298 16.36 11.89 -10.27
CA ARG A 298 15.22 12.42 -9.51
C ARG A 298 14.42 13.37 -10.39
N ARG A 299 13.12 13.43 -10.14
CA ARG A 299 12.17 14.37 -10.76
C ARG A 299 11.57 15.31 -9.72
N LYS A 300 10.98 16.42 -10.15
CA LYS A 300 10.21 17.29 -9.26
C LYS A 300 8.97 16.56 -8.78
N THR A 301 8.66 16.67 -7.48
CA THR A 301 7.37 16.22 -6.94
C THR A 301 6.29 17.20 -7.36
N LEU A 302 5.17 16.68 -7.85
CA LEU A 302 4.01 17.48 -8.23
C LEU A 302 3.07 17.67 -7.03
N PRO A 303 2.49 18.87 -6.81
CA PRO A 303 1.44 19.05 -5.80
C PRO A 303 0.30 18.05 -6.02
N PHE A 304 -0.23 17.49 -4.91
CA PHE A 304 -1.22 16.43 -4.96
C PHE A 304 -0.83 15.27 -5.88
N ASN A 305 0.47 14.97 -5.97
CA ASN A 305 1.00 13.93 -6.85
C ASN A 305 0.59 14.10 -8.33
N GLY A 306 0.31 15.35 -8.77
CA GLY A 306 -0.15 15.69 -10.10
C GLY A 306 -1.67 15.62 -10.32
N TYR A 307 -2.47 15.42 -9.26
CA TYR A 307 -3.94 15.40 -9.33
C TYR A 307 -4.58 16.71 -8.85
N ALA A 308 -3.83 17.83 -8.88
CA ALA A 308 -4.31 19.11 -8.37
C ALA A 308 -5.60 19.61 -9.04
N GLU A 309 -5.74 19.42 -10.35
CA GLU A 309 -6.94 19.84 -11.10
C GLU A 309 -8.21 19.14 -10.61
N GLN A 310 -8.09 17.88 -10.17
CA GLN A 310 -9.22 17.08 -9.73
C GLN A 310 -9.58 17.31 -8.25
N VAL A 311 -8.58 17.62 -7.38
CA VAL A 311 -8.78 17.53 -5.93
C VAL A 311 -8.48 18.82 -5.15
N ALA A 312 -7.83 19.83 -5.74
CA ALA A 312 -7.43 21.03 -5.00
C ALA A 312 -8.63 21.80 -4.42
N ASN A 313 -9.79 21.71 -5.07
CA ASN A 313 -11.04 22.31 -4.61
C ASN A 313 -11.53 21.77 -3.27
N LEU A 314 -11.21 20.51 -2.92
CA LEU A 314 -11.53 19.91 -1.60
C LEU A 314 -10.85 20.65 -0.44
N TYR A 315 -9.76 21.36 -0.73
CA TYR A 315 -8.91 22.02 0.26
C TYR A 315 -8.95 23.54 0.17
N GLN A 316 -9.93 24.09 -0.55
CA GLN A 316 -10.07 25.53 -0.70
C GLN A 316 -10.24 26.22 0.65
N GLY A 317 -9.43 27.26 0.90
CA GLY A 317 -9.42 27.98 2.18
C GLY A 317 -8.60 27.33 3.30
N MET A 318 -8.00 26.16 3.06
CA MET A 318 -7.11 25.50 4.03
C MET A 318 -5.65 25.90 3.82
N ASP A 319 -4.94 26.16 4.91
CA ASP A 319 -3.49 26.32 4.89
C ASP A 319 -2.80 24.93 4.87
N LEU A 320 -2.42 24.45 3.68
CA LEU A 320 -1.82 23.13 3.48
C LEU A 320 -0.39 23.00 4.05
N ARG A 321 0.16 24.06 4.65
CA ARG A 321 1.41 23.96 5.44
C ARG A 321 1.14 23.56 6.88
N LYS A 322 -0.06 23.84 7.38
CA LYS A 322 -0.53 23.44 8.72
C LYS A 322 -1.29 22.13 8.68
N PHE A 323 -2.06 21.95 7.61
CA PHE A 323 -2.90 20.77 7.39
C PHE A 323 -2.18 19.81 6.42
N PHE A 324 -1.13 19.18 6.90
CA PHE A 324 -0.33 18.22 6.14
C PHE A 324 -0.61 16.76 6.56
#